data_24022aab9ff29c0103a3473cc5b5c462
#
_entry.id   24022aab9ff29c0103a3473cc5b5c462
#
_cell.length_a   1.000
_cell.length_b   1.000
_cell.length_c   1.000
_cell.angle_alpha   90.00
_cell.angle_beta   90.00
_cell.angle_gamma   90.00
#
_symmetry.space_group_name_H-M   'P 1'
#
loop_
_entity.id
_entity.type
_entity.pdbx_description
1 polymer ?
#
loop_
_entity_poly.entity_id
_entity_poly.type
_entity_poly.pdbx_seq_one_letter_code
_entity_poly.pdbx_strand_id
1 'polypeptide(L)'
;MTLDYFYGQAGELFSFFRIPKALFQEQQFQDLSTDAKTLYGILLDRMSLSVKNEWFDKKGRVFIIFTIEDVKRTLRCADNKATRLLRELEKFGLIERKRRGQGKPCLVYVKNFSAESSKESVKNRDNDDSCGSKIACQDPVKSRGIKKKENKTE
;
A
#
# COMPACT_ATOMS: atom_id res chain seq x y z
N MET A 1 9.88 -9.18 -32.45
CA MET A 1 9.72 -10.08 -31.31
C MET A 1 8.60 -11.04 -31.66
N THR A 2 8.89 -12.29 -31.93
CA THR A 2 7.90 -13.32 -32.16
C THR A 2 7.60 -14.00 -30.83
N LEU A 3 6.33 -13.98 -30.43
CA LEU A 3 5.86 -14.67 -29.23
C LEU A 3 5.29 -16.02 -29.64
N ASP A 4 5.53 -17.02 -28.83
CA ASP A 4 5.04 -18.37 -29.05
C ASP A 4 3.67 -18.60 -28.39
N TYR A 5 2.96 -19.64 -28.80
CA TYR A 5 1.67 -20.00 -28.23
C TYR A 5 1.83 -20.79 -26.93
N PHE A 6 0.80 -20.77 -26.09
CA PHE A 6 0.75 -21.62 -24.90
C PHE A 6 0.36 -23.05 -25.29
N TYR A 7 1.15 -24.02 -24.82
CA TYR A 7 0.88 -25.45 -24.99
C TYR A 7 0.70 -26.09 -23.60
N GLY A 8 -0.49 -26.59 -23.30
CA GLY A 8 -0.77 -27.30 -22.06
C GLY A 8 -0.66 -26.43 -20.78
N GLN A 9 0.14 -26.84 -19.83
CA GLN A 9 0.25 -26.21 -18.48
C GLN A 9 1.15 -24.98 -18.42
N ALA A 10 1.53 -24.39 -19.53
CA ALA A 10 2.44 -23.25 -19.57
C ALA A 10 1.93 -21.98 -18.85
N GLY A 11 0.67 -21.92 -18.46
CA GLY A 11 0.09 -20.81 -17.71
C GLY A 11 0.64 -20.64 -16.28
N GLU A 12 1.28 -21.66 -15.71
CA GLU A 12 1.84 -21.63 -14.35
C GLU A 12 3.21 -20.91 -14.25
N LEU A 13 3.80 -20.57 -15.40
CA LEU A 13 5.13 -19.93 -15.49
C LEU A 13 5.13 -18.45 -15.10
N PHE A 14 3.98 -17.84 -14.87
CA PHE A 14 3.87 -16.41 -14.59
C PHE A 14 3.59 -16.12 -13.12
N SER A 15 4.19 -15.03 -12.64
CA SER A 15 3.75 -14.39 -11.41
C SER A 15 2.59 -13.46 -11.70
N PHE A 16 1.54 -13.51 -10.88
CA PHE A 16 0.32 -12.73 -11.08
C PHE A 16 0.04 -11.80 -9.90
N PHE A 17 -0.41 -10.58 -10.22
CA PHE A 17 -1.11 -9.77 -9.23
C PHE A 17 -2.54 -10.28 -9.08
N ARG A 18 -2.96 -10.54 -7.84
CA ARG A 18 -4.33 -10.99 -7.56
C ARG A 18 -5.23 -9.78 -7.39
N ILE A 19 -6.11 -9.55 -8.36
CA ILE A 19 -7.12 -8.50 -8.29
C ILE A 19 -8.46 -9.16 -7.93
N PRO A 20 -9.12 -8.73 -6.83
CA PRO A 20 -10.42 -9.29 -6.46
C PRO A 20 -11.47 -9.09 -7.54
N LYS A 21 -12.16 -10.15 -7.92
CA LYS A 21 -13.22 -10.09 -8.94
C LYS A 21 -14.38 -9.18 -8.52
N ALA A 22 -14.65 -9.08 -7.22
CA ALA A 22 -15.69 -8.23 -6.65
C ALA A 22 -15.55 -6.75 -7.08
N LEU A 23 -14.32 -6.23 -7.27
CA LEU A 23 -14.10 -4.88 -7.78
C LEU A 23 -14.66 -4.64 -9.20
N PHE A 24 -14.93 -5.70 -9.95
CA PHE A 24 -15.53 -5.63 -11.28
C PHE A 24 -17.01 -6.02 -11.30
N GLN A 25 -17.48 -6.76 -10.31
CA GLN A 25 -18.82 -7.31 -10.24
C GLN A 25 -19.78 -6.49 -9.38
N GLU A 26 -19.28 -5.90 -8.29
CA GLU A 26 -20.11 -5.17 -7.36
C GLU A 26 -20.39 -3.75 -7.86
N GLN A 27 -21.67 -3.36 -7.76
CA GLN A 27 -22.17 -2.06 -8.24
C GLN A 27 -21.47 -0.88 -7.54
N GLN A 28 -21.11 -1.01 -6.27
CA GLN A 28 -20.43 0.04 -5.51
C GLN A 28 -19.05 0.42 -6.08
N PHE A 29 -18.42 -0.46 -6.89
CA PHE A 29 -17.11 -0.23 -7.50
C PHE A 29 -17.18 0.03 -9.02
N GLN A 30 -18.35 0.25 -9.59
CA GLN A 30 -18.49 0.50 -11.03
C GLN A 30 -17.79 1.79 -11.46
N ASP A 31 -17.87 2.84 -10.64
CA ASP A 31 -17.24 4.13 -10.91
C ASP A 31 -15.72 4.14 -10.63
N LEU A 32 -15.19 3.06 -10.06
CA LEU A 32 -13.75 2.92 -9.82
C LEU A 32 -13.04 2.61 -11.13
N SER A 33 -12.03 3.41 -11.47
CA SER A 33 -11.27 3.23 -12.71
C SER A 33 -10.52 1.89 -12.73
N THR A 34 -10.33 1.32 -13.92
CA THR A 34 -9.57 0.05 -14.08
C THR A 34 -8.14 0.18 -13.58
N ASP A 35 -7.52 1.34 -13.77
CA ASP A 35 -6.18 1.62 -13.25
C ASP A 35 -6.15 1.60 -11.72
N ALA A 36 -7.18 2.13 -11.06
CA ALA A 36 -7.30 2.08 -9.60
C ALA A 36 -7.55 0.65 -9.10
N LYS A 37 -8.35 -0.15 -9.79
CA LYS A 37 -8.55 -1.59 -9.50
C LYS A 37 -7.24 -2.36 -9.60
N THR A 38 -6.46 -2.08 -10.63
CA THR A 38 -5.12 -2.66 -10.84
C THR A 38 -4.17 -2.25 -9.72
N LEU A 39 -4.14 -0.96 -9.37
CA LEU A 39 -3.31 -0.45 -8.29
C LEU A 39 -3.67 -1.12 -6.95
N TYR A 40 -4.95 -1.33 -6.67
CA TYR A 40 -5.39 -2.03 -5.46
C TYR A 40 -4.85 -3.48 -5.41
N GLY A 41 -4.86 -4.20 -6.53
CA GLY A 41 -4.25 -5.53 -6.62
C GLY A 41 -2.74 -5.53 -6.33
N ILE A 42 -2.02 -4.52 -6.82
CA ILE A 42 -0.59 -4.32 -6.53
C ILE A 42 -0.36 -4.03 -5.04
N LEU A 43 -1.22 -3.21 -4.42
CA LEU A 43 -1.14 -2.91 -2.99
C LEU A 43 -1.41 -4.15 -2.12
N LEU A 44 -2.33 -5.04 -2.53
CA LEU A 44 -2.56 -6.33 -1.87
C LEU A 44 -1.33 -7.23 -1.91
N ASP A 45 -0.63 -7.27 -3.03
CA ASP A 45 0.62 -8.02 -3.16
C ASP A 45 1.70 -7.47 -2.21
N ARG A 46 1.85 -6.15 -2.16
CA ARG A 46 2.76 -5.48 -1.22
C ARG A 46 2.38 -5.72 0.24
N MET A 47 1.08 -5.74 0.55
CA MET A 47 0.60 -6.06 1.89
C MET A 47 1.01 -7.48 2.30
N SER A 48 0.96 -8.44 1.40
CA SER A 48 1.41 -9.81 1.66
C SER A 48 2.89 -9.89 2.05
N LEU A 49 3.73 -9.05 1.41
CA LEU A 49 5.14 -8.91 1.77
C LEU A 49 5.33 -8.23 3.14
N SER A 50 4.50 -7.22 3.44
CA SER A 50 4.56 -6.54 4.74
C SER A 50 4.18 -7.46 5.90
N VAL A 51 3.22 -8.36 5.70
CA VAL A 51 2.88 -9.41 6.67
C VAL A 51 4.09 -10.31 6.94
N LYS A 52 4.81 -10.73 5.90
CA LYS A 52 6.02 -11.56 6.04
C LYS A 52 7.16 -10.83 6.75
N ASN A 53 7.20 -9.50 6.63
CA ASN A 53 8.20 -8.65 7.28
C ASN A 53 7.74 -8.12 8.65
N GLU A 54 6.58 -8.57 9.14
CA GLU A 54 6.01 -8.19 10.44
C GLU A 54 5.78 -6.67 10.59
N TRP A 55 5.39 -5.99 9.50
CA TRP A 55 5.09 -4.56 9.51
C TRP A 55 3.68 -4.30 10.04
N PHE A 56 3.56 -4.31 11.36
CA PHE A 56 2.33 -4.04 12.07
C PHE A 56 2.42 -2.73 12.87
N ASP A 57 1.31 -2.02 12.95
CA ASP A 57 1.21 -0.88 13.85
C ASP A 57 0.87 -1.35 15.28
N LYS A 58 0.79 -0.38 16.24
CA LYS A 58 0.46 -0.68 17.65
C LYS A 58 -0.91 -1.34 17.85
N LYS A 59 -1.78 -1.29 16.85
CA LYS A 59 -3.11 -1.90 16.85
C LYS A 59 -3.14 -3.24 16.10
N GLY A 60 -1.99 -3.75 15.68
CA GLY A 60 -1.88 -4.99 14.90
C GLY A 60 -2.32 -4.87 13.44
N ARG A 61 -2.49 -3.64 12.91
CA ARG A 61 -2.86 -3.43 11.51
C ARG A 61 -1.62 -3.45 10.63
N VAL A 62 -1.70 -4.20 9.53
CA VAL A 62 -0.64 -4.21 8.51
C VAL A 62 -0.60 -2.89 7.79
N PHE A 63 0.58 -2.33 7.64
CA PHE A 63 0.80 -1.15 6.80
C PHE A 63 1.84 -1.44 5.72
N ILE A 64 1.78 -0.67 4.66
CA ILE A 64 2.78 -0.65 3.59
C ILE A 64 3.34 0.75 3.45
N ILE A 65 4.59 0.84 3.03
CA ILE A 65 5.20 2.08 2.59
C ILE A 65 5.14 2.07 1.07
N PHE A 66 4.27 2.92 0.52
CA PHE A 66 4.08 3.01 -0.92
C PHE A 66 3.92 4.47 -1.32
N THR A 67 4.90 4.97 -2.03
CA THR A 67 4.98 6.38 -2.42
C THR A 67 4.35 6.64 -3.78
N ILE A 68 4.13 7.92 -4.10
CA ILE A 68 3.69 8.32 -5.45
C ILE A 68 4.72 7.87 -6.50
N GLU A 69 6.01 7.92 -6.16
CA GLU A 69 7.09 7.44 -7.04
C GLU A 69 6.98 5.93 -7.31
N ASP A 70 6.58 5.14 -6.32
CA ASP A 70 6.36 3.71 -6.51
C ASP A 70 5.17 3.45 -7.45
N VAL A 71 4.08 4.21 -7.31
CA VAL A 71 2.93 4.15 -8.23
C VAL A 71 3.36 4.49 -9.66
N LYS A 72 4.09 5.59 -9.83
CA LYS A 72 4.61 6.02 -11.15
C LYS A 72 5.46 4.95 -11.80
N ARG A 73 6.38 4.38 -11.04
CA ARG A 73 7.30 3.33 -11.51
C ARG A 73 6.53 2.07 -11.92
N THR A 74 5.56 1.67 -11.11
CA THR A 74 4.83 0.42 -11.32
C THR A 74 3.82 0.52 -12.47
N LEU A 75 3.08 1.63 -12.53
CA LEU A 75 2.05 1.86 -13.56
C LEU A 75 2.56 2.67 -14.75
N ARG A 76 3.82 3.11 -14.74
CA ARG A 76 4.43 3.97 -15.76
C ARG A 76 3.54 5.16 -16.12
N CYS A 77 3.10 5.91 -15.09
CA CYS A 77 2.20 7.04 -15.24
C CYS A 77 2.79 8.33 -14.67
N ALA A 78 2.21 9.47 -15.03
CA ALA A 78 2.60 10.78 -14.53
C ALA A 78 2.12 11.01 -13.08
N ASP A 79 2.74 11.98 -12.37
CA ASP A 79 2.44 12.35 -10.99
C ASP A 79 0.96 12.62 -10.73
N ASN A 80 0.34 13.39 -11.62
CA ASN A 80 -1.07 13.75 -11.52
C ASN A 80 -1.98 12.51 -11.56
N LYS A 81 -1.65 11.55 -12.44
CA LYS A 81 -2.40 10.30 -12.54
C LYS A 81 -2.19 9.44 -11.30
N ALA A 82 -0.95 9.27 -10.84
CA ALA A 82 -0.62 8.52 -9.63
C ALA A 82 -1.35 9.08 -8.39
N THR A 83 -1.31 10.40 -8.21
CA THR A 83 -2.01 11.08 -7.12
C THR A 83 -3.52 10.90 -7.21
N ARG A 84 -4.10 11.00 -8.40
CA ARG A 84 -5.53 10.81 -8.63
C ARG A 84 -5.97 9.39 -8.29
N LEU A 85 -5.22 8.37 -8.71
CA LEU A 85 -5.53 6.97 -8.43
C LEU A 85 -5.52 6.66 -6.93
N LEU A 86 -4.54 7.18 -6.19
CA LEU A 86 -4.50 7.04 -4.73
C LEU A 86 -5.69 7.73 -4.04
N ARG A 87 -6.06 8.93 -4.48
CA ARG A 87 -7.25 9.63 -3.96
C ARG A 87 -8.54 8.90 -4.29
N GLU A 88 -8.62 8.32 -5.48
CA GLU A 88 -9.75 7.52 -5.91
C GLU A 88 -9.94 6.30 -5.00
N LEU A 89 -8.89 5.55 -4.72
CA LEU A 89 -8.92 4.42 -3.77
C LEU A 89 -9.30 4.84 -2.35
N GLU A 90 -8.83 6.01 -1.89
CA GLU A 90 -9.25 6.58 -0.59
C GLU A 90 -10.73 6.96 -0.57
N LYS A 91 -11.23 7.58 -1.64
CA LYS A 91 -12.63 7.96 -1.77
C LYS A 91 -13.57 6.75 -1.68
N PHE A 92 -13.19 5.64 -2.27
CA PHE A 92 -13.94 4.38 -2.18
C PHE A 92 -13.68 3.59 -0.89
N GLY A 93 -12.85 4.13 0.01
CA GLY A 93 -12.57 3.50 1.29
C GLY A 93 -11.69 2.24 1.22
N LEU A 94 -11.10 1.93 0.07
CA LEU A 94 -10.25 0.75 -0.14
C LEU A 94 -8.87 0.88 0.49
N ILE A 95 -8.38 2.09 0.66
CA ILE A 95 -7.13 2.38 1.36
C ILE A 95 -7.30 3.57 2.33
N GLU A 96 -6.40 3.64 3.29
CA GLU A 96 -6.25 4.77 4.19
C GLU A 96 -4.78 5.19 4.21
N ARG A 97 -4.50 6.46 3.95
CA ARG A 97 -3.14 6.99 4.00
C ARG A 97 -2.92 7.81 5.26
N LYS A 98 -1.87 7.48 5.98
CA LYS A 98 -1.47 8.23 7.18
C LYS A 98 -0.12 8.90 6.95
N ARG A 99 -0.11 10.23 7.06
CA ARG A 99 1.14 11.01 7.01
C ARG A 99 1.91 10.86 8.32
N ARG A 100 3.22 10.69 8.21
CA ARG A 100 4.12 10.54 9.38
C ARG A 100 4.87 11.82 9.74
N GLY A 101 4.52 12.94 9.10
CA GLY A 101 5.22 14.21 9.25
C GLY A 101 6.07 14.56 8.04
N GLN A 102 6.75 15.69 8.13
CA GLN A 102 7.54 16.25 7.03
C GLN A 102 8.77 15.36 6.76
N GLY A 103 9.02 15.06 5.48
CA GLY A 103 10.17 14.24 5.06
C GLY A 103 10.03 12.72 5.26
N LYS A 104 8.93 12.24 5.85
CA LYS A 104 8.70 10.79 6.03
C LYS A 104 7.66 10.28 5.03
N PRO A 105 7.83 9.07 4.46
CA PRO A 105 6.85 8.49 3.56
C PRO A 105 5.53 8.21 4.27
N CYS A 106 4.43 8.34 3.54
CA CYS A 106 3.11 8.00 4.06
C CYS A 106 2.98 6.50 4.28
N LEU A 107 2.31 6.13 5.36
CA LEU A 107 1.84 4.76 5.55
C LEU A 107 0.53 4.57 4.80
N VAL A 108 0.40 3.45 4.14
CA VAL A 108 -0.83 3.05 3.44
C VAL A 108 -1.37 1.79 4.11
N TYR A 109 -2.61 1.86 4.57
CA TYR A 109 -3.35 0.72 5.09
C TYR A 109 -4.32 0.26 4.01
N VAL A 110 -4.20 -0.98 3.58
CA VAL A 110 -5.14 -1.58 2.63
C VAL A 110 -6.30 -2.16 3.41
N LYS A 111 -7.52 -1.72 3.10
CA LYS A 111 -8.74 -2.18 3.78
C LYS A 111 -9.33 -3.38 3.06
N ASN A 112 -9.89 -4.30 3.84
CA ASN A 112 -10.62 -5.44 3.31
C ASN A 112 -12.10 -5.07 3.18
N PHE A 113 -12.59 -4.98 1.96
CA PHE A 113 -14.00 -4.67 1.68
C PHE A 113 -14.93 -5.88 1.80
N SER A 114 -14.39 -7.10 1.81
CA SER A 114 -15.22 -8.31 1.98
C SER A 114 -15.75 -8.49 3.41
N ALA A 115 -15.31 -7.66 4.36
CA ALA A 115 -15.75 -7.70 5.76
C ALA A 115 -16.98 -6.80 6.04
N GLU A 116 -17.53 -6.09 5.05
CA GLU A 116 -18.62 -5.12 5.25
C GLU A 116 -20.01 -5.67 4.92
N SER A 117 -20.34 -6.89 5.39
CA SER A 117 -21.77 -7.21 5.56
C SER A 117 -22.26 -7.09 7.00
N SER A 118 -21.50 -6.50 7.90
CA SER A 118 -21.94 -6.30 9.28
C SER A 118 -21.23 -5.13 9.95
N LYS A 119 -21.61 -3.92 9.62
CA LYS A 119 -21.69 -2.77 10.54
C LYS A 119 -22.13 -1.52 9.79
N GLU A 120 -23.43 -1.23 9.93
CA GLU A 120 -24.01 0.08 9.61
C GLU A 120 -23.32 1.20 10.39
N SER A 121 -23.13 2.29 9.69
CA SER A 121 -23.27 3.68 10.15
C SER A 121 -22.81 4.02 11.57
N VAL A 122 -21.65 4.63 11.66
CA VAL A 122 -21.51 5.78 12.54
C VAL A 122 -20.88 6.92 11.74
N LYS A 123 -21.76 7.82 11.27
CA LYS A 123 -21.40 9.19 10.94
C LYS A 123 -20.95 9.83 12.25
N ASN A 124 -19.70 10.20 12.35
CA ASN A 124 -19.32 11.32 13.20
C ASN A 124 -18.45 12.26 12.38
N ARG A 125 -19.11 13.34 11.97
CA ARG A 125 -18.46 14.62 11.76
C ARG A 125 -18.08 15.07 13.16
N ASP A 126 -16.82 15.24 13.39
CA ASP A 126 -16.38 16.26 14.32
C ASP A 126 -15.00 16.73 13.86
N ASN A 127 -15.02 17.99 13.43
CA ASN A 127 -13.87 18.86 13.44
C ASN A 127 -13.41 18.94 14.89
N ASP A 128 -12.19 18.66 15.18
CA ASP A 128 -11.51 19.44 16.18
C ASP A 128 -9.99 19.47 15.94
N ASP A 129 -9.53 20.66 15.72
CA ASP A 129 -8.17 21.08 15.93
C ASP A 129 -7.84 20.92 17.40
N SER A 130 -6.89 20.13 17.75
CA SER A 130 -6.01 20.47 18.87
C SER A 130 -4.78 19.56 18.95
N CYS A 131 -3.68 20.17 18.72
CA CYS A 131 -2.35 20.06 19.27
C CYS A 131 -2.16 19.03 20.39
N GLY A 132 -1.15 18.21 20.21
CA GLY A 132 -0.28 17.82 21.33
C GLY A 132 -0.44 16.42 21.84
N SER A 133 0.46 15.55 21.45
CA SER A 133 1.32 14.87 22.40
C SER A 133 2.18 13.81 21.71
N LYS A 134 3.44 13.97 21.96
CA LYS A 134 4.56 13.08 21.70
C LYS A 134 4.21 11.60 21.93
N ILE A 135 4.22 10.80 20.88
CA ILE A 135 4.43 9.36 21.04
C ILE A 135 5.53 8.97 20.08
N ALA A 136 6.70 8.70 20.64
CA ALA A 136 7.85 8.15 19.97
C ALA A 136 7.49 6.77 19.40
N CYS A 137 7.37 6.65 18.10
CA CYS A 137 7.46 5.37 17.43
C CYS A 137 8.95 5.05 17.30
N GLN A 138 9.41 4.09 18.08
CA GLN A 138 10.75 3.55 17.93
C GLN A 138 10.81 2.83 16.59
N ASP A 139 11.63 3.35 15.69
CA ASP A 139 12.01 2.65 14.47
C ASP A 139 12.94 1.49 14.85
N PRO A 140 12.73 0.27 14.34
CA PRO A 140 13.75 -0.75 14.43
C PRO A 140 14.83 -0.46 13.38
N VAL A 141 15.69 0.49 13.64
CA VAL A 141 16.92 0.66 12.88
C VAL A 141 17.93 -0.30 13.48
N LYS A 142 18.14 -1.42 12.82
CA LYS A 142 19.36 -2.20 13.03
C LYS A 142 20.54 -1.38 12.50
N SER A 143 21.17 -0.64 13.38
CA SER A 143 22.50 -0.08 13.12
C SER A 143 23.50 -1.22 12.97
N ARG A 144 23.91 -1.48 11.73
CA ARG A 144 25.14 -2.22 11.49
C ARG A 144 26.29 -1.30 11.85
N GLY A 145 26.90 -1.55 13.00
CA GLY A 145 28.14 -0.92 13.40
C GLY A 145 29.26 -1.25 12.43
N ILE A 146 29.70 -0.24 11.71
CA ILE A 146 30.95 -0.31 10.93
C ILE A 146 32.07 -0.10 11.95
N LYS A 147 32.78 -1.19 12.25
CA LYS A 147 34.05 -1.08 12.99
C LYS A 147 35.09 -0.45 12.09
N LYS A 148 35.44 0.80 12.35
CA LYS A 148 36.68 1.41 11.84
C LYS A 148 37.87 0.65 12.44
N LYS A 149 38.63 0.02 11.57
CA LYS A 149 39.99 -0.42 11.93
C LYS A 149 40.87 0.81 11.89
N GLU A 150 41.37 1.19 13.05
CA GLU A 150 42.50 2.11 13.14
C GLU A 150 43.77 1.32 12.76
N ASN A 151 44.36 1.70 11.64
CA ASN A 151 45.73 1.32 11.33
C ASN A 151 46.64 2.29 12.04
N LYS A 152 47.28 1.81 13.09
CA LYS A 152 48.40 2.44 13.72
C LYS A 152 49.65 1.99 12.94
N THR A 153 50.22 2.92 12.15
CA THR A 153 51.51 2.73 11.50
C THR A 153 52.52 3.44 12.38
N GLU A 154 53.41 2.65 12.90
CA GLU A 154 54.73 3.16 13.30
C GLU A 154 55.62 3.23 12.09
#